data_f90b0220670f116405efe7cc478becf9
#
_entry.id   f90b0220670f116405efe7cc478becf9
#
_cell.length_a   1.000
_cell.length_b   1.000
_cell.length_c   1.000
_cell.angle_alpha   90.00
_cell.angle_beta   90.00
_cell.angle_gamma   90.00
#
_symmetry.space_group_name_H-M   'P 1'
#
loop_
_entity.id
_entity.type
_entity.pdbx_description
1 polymer ?
#
loop_
_entity_poly.entity_id
_entity_poly.type
_entity_poly.pdbx_seq_one_letter_code
_entity_poly.pdbx_strand_id
1 'polypeptide(L)'
;MTVDLPPTRISPWTPRVITALAVLAAAAFVYVTAEIMPVATLPAIARDLRVSEGWVGTLLATYALVAAVSTVPLVRWTAAWPRRRALLFTLLSLAVSQLISALAPTFGVLVVGRVLCSLTHGLMWSVIAPIGARLVPPNYAARATAAVYVGTGLALVVGNPLTAAMSELWGWRLAVGAIAAAAAAVMLAARITLPAMPMTEPLTGERGTRIRHHRNRRLVTMSALTLIGVTGHFISYTFIVVIIRDVVGMHGPHLAWLLAAYGIAGLTSMALMARAGDRRPKAAVAGCLAGLALAFVVLAALGFGGLHSTATLLVGIAAIILWGATATAMPPMLQSAAMRHCPEDPDGASGLYVAAFQVGIMAGSLGGGLLYQHAGVPTMIAGSAALIGGALACVMVSRNLFALRPAISEK
;
A
#
# COMPACT_ATOMS: atom_id res chain seq x y z
N MET A 1 -10.62 27.79 47.44
CA MET A 1 -10.09 26.40 47.25
C MET A 1 -10.70 25.94 45.94
N THR A 2 -10.07 26.29 44.81
CA THR A 2 -10.47 25.87 43.48
C THR A 2 -9.95 24.46 43.23
N VAL A 3 -10.85 23.50 43.12
CA VAL A 3 -10.52 22.12 42.78
C VAL A 3 -10.16 22.13 41.28
N ASP A 4 -8.86 22.04 40.99
CA ASP A 4 -8.37 21.75 39.63
C ASP A 4 -8.77 20.32 39.26
N LEU A 5 -9.88 20.17 38.56
CA LEU A 5 -10.24 18.91 37.96
C LEU A 5 -9.23 18.62 36.84
N PRO A 6 -8.60 17.44 36.84
CA PRO A 6 -7.69 17.07 35.75
C PRO A 6 -8.43 17.14 34.41
N PRO A 7 -7.80 17.64 33.33
CA PRO A 7 -8.43 17.75 32.04
C PRO A 7 -8.91 16.37 31.61
N THR A 8 -10.21 16.21 31.45
CA THR A 8 -10.82 15.00 30.91
C THR A 8 -10.16 14.70 29.56
N ARG A 9 -9.33 13.67 29.48
CA ARG A 9 -8.72 13.21 28.23
C ARG A 9 -9.83 12.69 27.33
N ILE A 10 -10.44 13.58 26.56
CA ILE A 10 -11.42 13.19 25.54
C ILE A 10 -10.70 12.29 24.56
N SER A 11 -11.17 11.04 24.43
CA SER A 11 -10.62 10.11 23.46
C SER A 11 -10.76 10.68 22.05
N PRO A 12 -9.71 10.72 21.23
CA PRO A 12 -9.82 11.17 19.83
C PRO A 12 -10.67 10.21 18.97
N TRP A 13 -10.94 9.02 19.48
CA TRP A 13 -11.68 7.94 18.81
C TRP A 13 -13.19 8.07 19.07
N THR A 14 -13.80 9.12 18.56
CA THR A 14 -15.26 9.27 18.60
C THR A 14 -15.92 8.32 17.58
N PRO A 15 -17.21 7.92 17.75
CA PRO A 15 -17.90 7.11 16.77
C PRO A 15 -17.86 7.67 15.35
N ARG A 16 -17.92 8.99 15.19
CA ARG A 16 -17.79 9.67 13.89
C ARG A 16 -16.41 9.46 13.26
N VAL A 17 -15.34 9.57 14.04
CA VAL A 17 -13.96 9.35 13.56
C VAL A 17 -13.78 7.88 13.19
N ILE A 18 -14.25 6.95 14.02
CA ILE A 18 -14.16 5.51 13.74
C ILE A 18 -14.91 5.17 12.45
N THR A 19 -16.14 5.66 12.27
CA THR A 19 -16.93 5.43 11.04
C THR A 19 -16.23 6.02 9.82
N ALA A 20 -15.69 7.23 9.92
CA ALA A 20 -14.96 7.85 8.81
C ALA A 20 -13.70 7.05 8.44
N LEU A 21 -12.92 6.58 9.42
CA LEU A 21 -11.76 5.72 9.17
C LEU A 21 -12.15 4.36 8.60
N ALA A 22 -13.26 3.76 9.05
CA ALA A 22 -13.78 2.51 8.50
C ALA A 22 -14.18 2.67 7.02
N VAL A 23 -14.80 3.80 6.65
CA VAL A 23 -15.13 4.10 5.24
C VAL A 23 -13.87 4.31 4.40
N LEU A 24 -12.83 4.95 4.95
CA LEU A 24 -11.53 5.07 4.27
C LEU A 24 -10.86 3.69 4.12
N ALA A 25 -10.92 2.83 5.14
CA ALA A 25 -10.43 1.47 5.04
C ALA A 25 -11.21 0.65 3.99
N ALA A 26 -12.54 0.81 3.91
CA ALA A 26 -13.36 0.20 2.87
C ALA A 26 -12.97 0.72 1.47
N ALA A 27 -12.64 2.01 1.32
CA ALA A 27 -12.15 2.55 0.07
C ALA A 27 -10.80 1.91 -0.33
N ALA A 28 -9.86 1.78 0.61
CA ALA A 28 -8.59 1.09 0.38
C ALA A 28 -8.82 -0.39 0.02
N PHE A 29 -9.74 -1.08 0.70
CA PHE A 29 -10.12 -2.46 0.41
C PHE A 29 -10.60 -2.63 -1.03
N VAL A 30 -11.59 -1.83 -1.47
CA VAL A 30 -12.16 -1.95 -2.82
C VAL A 30 -11.12 -1.60 -3.89
N TYR A 31 -10.28 -0.58 -3.66
CA TYR A 31 -9.22 -0.21 -4.60
C TYR A 31 -8.20 -1.32 -4.78
N VAL A 32 -7.69 -1.90 -3.70
CA VAL A 32 -6.69 -2.98 -3.79
C VAL A 32 -7.32 -4.24 -4.37
N THR A 33 -8.55 -4.58 -4.00
CA THR A 33 -9.27 -5.72 -4.61
C THR A 33 -9.41 -5.51 -6.12
N ALA A 34 -9.78 -4.30 -6.56
CA ALA A 34 -9.86 -3.97 -7.98
C ALA A 34 -8.50 -4.03 -8.69
N GLU A 35 -7.43 -3.56 -8.03
CA GLU A 35 -6.07 -3.59 -8.57
C GLU A 35 -5.62 -5.01 -8.89
N ILE A 36 -5.76 -5.93 -7.93
CA ILE A 36 -5.28 -7.31 -8.03
C ILE A 36 -6.30 -8.28 -8.66
N MET A 37 -7.53 -7.81 -8.98
CA MET A 37 -8.59 -8.60 -9.59
C MET A 37 -8.12 -9.42 -10.81
N PRO A 38 -7.31 -8.88 -11.76
CA PRO A 38 -6.88 -9.67 -12.91
C PRO A 38 -6.08 -10.92 -12.52
N VAL A 39 -5.37 -10.89 -11.41
CA VAL A 39 -4.62 -12.07 -10.90
C VAL A 39 -5.59 -13.13 -10.40
N ALA A 40 -6.63 -12.73 -9.66
CA ALA A 40 -7.64 -13.64 -9.14
C ALA A 40 -8.51 -14.29 -10.22
N THR A 41 -8.68 -13.61 -11.36
CA THR A 41 -9.61 -14.01 -12.43
C THR A 41 -8.89 -14.34 -13.74
N LEU A 42 -7.56 -14.41 -13.74
CA LEU A 42 -6.71 -14.53 -14.93
C LEU A 42 -7.13 -15.64 -15.89
N PRO A 43 -7.31 -16.94 -15.47
CA PRO A 43 -7.68 -18.00 -16.39
C PRO A 43 -9.10 -17.81 -16.97
N ALA A 44 -10.01 -17.23 -16.20
CA ALA A 44 -11.39 -16.99 -16.64
C ALA A 44 -11.43 -15.90 -17.71
N ILE A 45 -10.70 -14.78 -17.51
CA ILE A 45 -10.57 -13.70 -18.49
C ILE A 45 -9.90 -14.20 -19.78
N ALA A 46 -8.79 -14.94 -19.66
CA ALA A 46 -8.03 -15.45 -20.81
C ALA A 46 -8.91 -16.34 -21.71
N ARG A 47 -9.64 -17.28 -21.10
CA ARG A 47 -10.57 -18.16 -21.82
C ARG A 47 -11.70 -17.43 -22.51
N ASP A 48 -12.36 -16.53 -21.79
CA ASP A 48 -13.56 -15.84 -22.27
C ASP A 48 -13.26 -14.82 -23.37
N LEU A 49 -12.17 -14.04 -23.22
CA LEU A 49 -11.73 -13.05 -24.21
C LEU A 49 -10.80 -13.62 -25.28
N ARG A 50 -10.52 -14.94 -25.24
CA ARG A 50 -9.67 -15.67 -26.20
C ARG A 50 -8.28 -15.06 -26.37
N VAL A 51 -7.64 -14.71 -25.26
CA VAL A 51 -6.27 -14.19 -25.21
C VAL A 51 -5.39 -15.10 -24.35
N SER A 52 -4.07 -15.03 -24.50
CA SER A 52 -3.17 -15.78 -23.64
C SER A 52 -3.18 -15.25 -22.20
N GLU A 53 -2.89 -16.12 -21.23
CA GLU A 53 -2.73 -15.72 -19.82
C GLU A 53 -1.63 -14.66 -19.65
N GLY A 54 -0.57 -14.74 -20.48
CA GLY A 54 0.48 -13.73 -20.52
C GLY A 54 -0.03 -12.33 -20.82
N TRP A 55 -0.96 -12.19 -21.79
CA TRP A 55 -1.60 -10.90 -22.09
C TRP A 55 -2.41 -10.37 -20.91
N VAL A 56 -3.16 -11.23 -20.23
CA VAL A 56 -3.90 -10.82 -19.03
C VAL A 56 -2.94 -10.39 -17.92
N GLY A 57 -1.81 -11.09 -17.76
CA GLY A 57 -0.77 -10.73 -16.82
C GLY A 57 -0.16 -9.33 -17.05
N THR A 58 -0.07 -8.87 -18.31
CA THR A 58 0.44 -7.52 -18.63
C THR A 58 -0.45 -6.39 -18.09
N LEU A 59 -1.71 -6.68 -17.77
CA LEU A 59 -2.63 -5.67 -17.18
C LEU A 59 -2.10 -5.12 -15.86
N LEU A 60 -1.43 -5.93 -15.04
CA LEU A 60 -0.89 -5.47 -13.75
C LEU A 60 0.34 -4.55 -13.97
N ALA A 61 1.24 -4.91 -14.88
CA ALA A 61 2.40 -4.09 -15.20
C ALA A 61 1.99 -2.73 -15.83
N THR A 62 1.05 -2.78 -16.78
CA THR A 62 0.48 -1.57 -17.40
C THR A 62 -0.20 -0.69 -16.36
N TYR A 63 -0.93 -1.29 -15.43
CA TYR A 63 -1.57 -0.59 -14.31
C TYR A 63 -0.55 0.18 -13.47
N ALA A 64 0.52 -0.50 -13.02
CA ALA A 64 1.56 0.12 -12.20
C ALA A 64 2.29 1.26 -12.94
N LEU A 65 2.60 1.08 -14.22
CA LEU A 65 3.23 2.10 -15.06
C LEU A 65 2.35 3.35 -15.17
N VAL A 66 1.07 3.18 -15.54
CA VAL A 66 0.13 4.29 -15.69
C VAL A 66 -0.06 5.01 -14.35
N ALA A 67 -0.22 4.26 -13.24
CA ALA A 67 -0.32 4.84 -11.90
C ALA A 67 0.93 5.66 -11.53
N ALA A 68 2.14 5.14 -11.80
CA ALA A 68 3.38 5.85 -11.52
C ALA A 68 3.47 7.20 -12.25
N VAL A 69 3.15 7.20 -13.55
CA VAL A 69 3.24 8.40 -14.40
C VAL A 69 2.13 9.42 -14.07
N SER A 70 0.90 8.95 -13.81
CA SER A 70 -0.27 9.83 -13.59
C SER A 70 -0.34 10.43 -12.18
N THR A 71 0.28 9.83 -11.17
CA THR A 71 0.14 10.24 -9.76
C THR A 71 0.48 11.71 -9.54
N VAL A 72 1.70 12.13 -9.88
CA VAL A 72 2.15 13.51 -9.61
C VAL A 72 1.37 14.55 -10.43
N PRO A 73 1.13 14.40 -11.74
CA PRO A 73 0.28 15.29 -12.50
C PRO A 73 -1.13 15.44 -11.91
N LEU A 74 -1.76 14.33 -11.54
CA LEU A 74 -3.13 14.33 -11.04
C LEU A 74 -3.25 14.98 -9.64
N VAL A 75 -2.29 14.71 -8.75
CA VAL A 75 -2.20 15.36 -7.43
C VAL A 75 -2.05 16.87 -7.59
N ARG A 76 -1.23 17.34 -8.53
CA ARG A 76 -1.07 18.77 -8.83
C ARG A 76 -2.33 19.39 -9.41
N TRP A 77 -2.99 18.72 -10.32
CA TRP A 77 -4.24 19.20 -10.93
C TRP A 77 -5.36 19.33 -9.91
N THR A 78 -5.47 18.39 -8.97
CA THR A 78 -6.50 18.38 -7.93
C THR A 78 -6.07 19.12 -6.65
N ALA A 79 -4.91 19.79 -6.65
CA ALA A 79 -4.33 20.43 -5.46
C ALA A 79 -5.29 21.47 -4.82
N ALA A 80 -6.08 22.19 -5.63
CA ALA A 80 -7.06 23.16 -5.15
C ALA A 80 -8.41 22.54 -4.76
N TRP A 81 -8.61 21.23 -4.92
CA TRP A 81 -9.90 20.60 -4.64
C TRP A 81 -10.04 20.28 -3.14
N PRO A 82 -11.27 20.42 -2.56
CA PRO A 82 -11.58 19.87 -1.26
C PRO A 82 -11.25 18.36 -1.24
N ARG A 83 -10.59 17.87 -0.19
CA ARG A 83 -10.06 16.49 -0.17
C ARG A 83 -11.14 15.43 -0.29
N ARG A 84 -12.32 15.67 0.29
CA ARG A 84 -13.49 14.81 0.06
C ARG A 84 -13.85 14.73 -1.43
N ARG A 85 -13.82 15.85 -2.16
CA ARG A 85 -14.13 15.89 -3.61
C ARG A 85 -13.11 15.06 -4.41
N ALA A 86 -11.81 15.19 -4.09
CA ALA A 86 -10.77 14.40 -4.74
C ALA A 86 -10.96 12.89 -4.50
N LEU A 87 -11.26 12.47 -3.27
CA LEU A 87 -11.54 11.07 -2.95
C LEU A 87 -12.81 10.57 -3.67
N LEU A 88 -13.89 11.33 -3.67
CA LEU A 88 -15.12 10.95 -4.38
C LEU A 88 -14.89 10.81 -5.89
N PHE A 89 -14.08 11.68 -6.48
CA PHE A 89 -13.69 11.58 -7.89
C PHE A 89 -12.94 10.27 -8.17
N THR A 90 -11.99 9.87 -7.31
CA THR A 90 -11.26 8.61 -7.49
C THR A 90 -12.18 7.40 -7.33
N LEU A 91 -13.09 7.40 -6.35
CA LEU A 91 -14.06 6.31 -6.15
C LEU A 91 -15.07 6.21 -7.30
N LEU A 92 -15.51 7.34 -7.86
CA LEU A 92 -16.35 7.36 -9.06
C LEU A 92 -15.60 6.78 -10.26
N SER A 93 -14.35 7.22 -10.49
CA SER A 93 -13.49 6.66 -11.53
C SER A 93 -13.30 5.15 -11.38
N LEU A 94 -13.10 4.68 -10.14
CA LEU A 94 -13.02 3.25 -9.83
C LEU A 94 -14.32 2.53 -10.21
N ALA A 95 -15.48 3.00 -9.75
CA ALA A 95 -16.76 2.37 -10.04
C ALA A 95 -17.03 2.30 -11.56
N VAL A 96 -16.79 3.40 -12.27
CA VAL A 96 -16.95 3.46 -13.75
C VAL A 96 -15.96 2.52 -14.45
N SER A 97 -14.69 2.51 -14.02
CA SER A 97 -13.67 1.64 -14.62
C SER A 97 -13.98 0.15 -14.43
N GLN A 98 -14.46 -0.23 -13.24
CA GLN A 98 -14.88 -1.60 -12.99
C GLN A 98 -16.15 -1.97 -13.76
N LEU A 99 -17.09 -1.04 -13.93
CA LEU A 99 -18.27 -1.26 -14.76
C LEU A 99 -17.89 -1.48 -16.23
N ILE A 100 -16.99 -0.63 -16.79
CA ILE A 100 -16.45 -0.82 -18.15
C ILE A 100 -15.77 -2.18 -18.27
N SER A 101 -14.98 -2.57 -17.27
CA SER A 101 -14.30 -3.86 -17.24
C SER A 101 -15.28 -5.03 -17.18
N ALA A 102 -16.34 -4.95 -16.36
CA ALA A 102 -17.36 -5.99 -16.26
C ALA A 102 -18.15 -6.18 -17.54
N LEU A 103 -18.38 -5.10 -18.28
CA LEU A 103 -19.12 -5.10 -19.56
C LEU A 103 -18.22 -5.28 -20.78
N ALA A 104 -16.90 -5.49 -20.59
CA ALA A 104 -15.94 -5.55 -21.67
C ALA A 104 -16.21 -6.73 -22.65
N PRO A 105 -16.56 -6.48 -23.93
CA PRO A 105 -16.74 -7.53 -24.92
C PRO A 105 -15.42 -8.02 -25.51
N THR A 106 -14.35 -7.23 -25.37
CA THR A 106 -13.02 -7.53 -25.92
C THR A 106 -11.94 -7.19 -24.91
N PHE A 107 -10.76 -7.78 -25.07
CA PHE A 107 -9.59 -7.47 -24.25
C PHE A 107 -9.20 -5.99 -24.30
N GLY A 108 -9.32 -5.35 -25.48
CA GLY A 108 -9.04 -3.91 -25.63
C GLY A 108 -9.93 -3.03 -24.75
N VAL A 109 -11.22 -3.33 -24.65
CA VAL A 109 -12.14 -2.59 -23.74
C VAL A 109 -11.78 -2.84 -22.27
N LEU A 110 -11.40 -4.07 -21.93
CA LEU A 110 -10.89 -4.38 -20.58
C LEU A 110 -9.65 -3.54 -20.26
N VAL A 111 -8.69 -3.43 -21.19
CA VAL A 111 -7.49 -2.58 -21.03
C VAL A 111 -7.88 -1.13 -20.76
N VAL A 112 -8.84 -0.57 -21.51
CA VAL A 112 -9.33 0.81 -21.29
C VAL A 112 -9.88 0.98 -19.86
N GLY A 113 -10.71 0.05 -19.40
CA GLY A 113 -11.20 0.05 -18.03
C GLY A 113 -10.05 0.03 -17.01
N ARG A 114 -9.05 -0.82 -17.21
CA ARG A 114 -7.88 -0.93 -16.33
C ARG A 114 -7.03 0.34 -16.33
N VAL A 115 -6.80 0.96 -17.48
CA VAL A 115 -6.09 2.25 -17.60
C VAL A 115 -6.84 3.34 -16.85
N LEU A 116 -8.16 3.44 -16.99
CA LEU A 116 -8.97 4.42 -16.27
C LEU A 116 -8.87 4.24 -14.75
N CYS A 117 -8.87 2.99 -14.26
CA CYS A 117 -8.66 2.69 -12.85
C CYS A 117 -7.28 3.15 -12.37
N SER A 118 -6.24 2.82 -13.11
CA SER A 118 -4.85 3.12 -12.74
C SER A 118 -4.53 4.62 -12.77
N LEU A 119 -5.14 5.39 -13.66
CA LEU A 119 -4.97 6.84 -13.72
C LEU A 119 -5.24 7.52 -12.37
N THR A 120 -6.31 7.11 -11.66
CA THR A 120 -6.70 7.73 -10.39
C THR A 120 -6.16 7.01 -9.16
N HIS A 121 -5.47 5.88 -9.33
CA HIS A 121 -4.94 5.07 -8.22
C HIS A 121 -3.99 5.86 -7.32
N GLY A 122 -2.97 6.49 -7.93
CA GLY A 122 -2.00 7.27 -7.17
C GLY A 122 -2.61 8.50 -6.50
N LEU A 123 -3.61 9.15 -7.12
CA LEU A 123 -4.35 10.24 -6.49
C LEU A 123 -5.11 9.73 -5.26
N MET A 124 -5.79 8.59 -5.35
CA MET A 124 -6.50 7.99 -4.21
C MET A 124 -5.55 7.79 -3.03
N TRP A 125 -4.42 7.12 -3.24
CA TRP A 125 -3.43 6.89 -2.19
C TRP A 125 -2.78 8.17 -1.66
N SER A 126 -2.66 9.22 -2.50
CA SER A 126 -2.13 10.52 -2.09
C SER A 126 -3.04 11.26 -1.14
N VAL A 127 -4.37 11.08 -1.26
CA VAL A 127 -5.35 11.85 -0.47
C VAL A 127 -5.93 11.04 0.70
N ILE A 128 -6.02 9.71 0.62
CA ILE A 128 -6.72 8.89 1.62
C ILE A 128 -6.02 8.91 2.98
N ALA A 129 -4.69 8.80 3.01
CA ALA A 129 -3.90 8.85 4.23
C ALA A 129 -3.91 10.25 4.88
N PRO A 130 -3.71 11.36 4.13
CA PRO A 130 -3.90 12.71 4.66
C PRO A 130 -5.31 12.96 5.22
N ILE A 131 -6.37 12.46 4.57
CA ILE A 131 -7.73 12.54 5.10
C ILE A 131 -7.82 11.84 6.45
N GLY A 132 -7.34 10.60 6.55
CA GLY A 132 -7.33 9.85 7.79
C GLY A 132 -6.55 10.56 8.91
N ALA A 133 -5.37 11.09 8.59
CA ALA A 133 -4.53 11.82 9.55
C ALA A 133 -5.19 13.11 10.05
N ARG A 134 -5.98 13.81 9.23
CA ARG A 134 -6.71 15.04 9.62
C ARG A 134 -7.93 14.79 10.50
N LEU A 135 -8.41 13.56 10.62
CA LEU A 135 -9.53 13.20 11.49
C LEU A 135 -9.14 13.09 12.97
N VAL A 136 -7.85 13.08 13.27
CA VAL A 136 -7.29 12.88 14.62
C VAL A 136 -6.20 13.90 14.92
N PRO A 137 -5.86 14.12 16.22
CA PRO A 137 -4.72 14.95 16.59
C PRO A 137 -3.40 14.41 16.01
N PRO A 138 -2.38 15.26 15.76
CA PRO A 138 -1.14 14.88 15.07
C PRO A 138 -0.38 13.70 15.69
N ASN A 139 -0.45 13.54 17.02
CA ASN A 139 0.18 12.43 17.74
C ASN A 139 -0.52 11.06 17.55
N TYR A 140 -1.62 11.02 16.80
CA TYR A 140 -2.37 9.82 16.44
C TYR A 140 -2.35 9.52 14.93
N ALA A 141 -1.65 10.35 14.14
CA ALA A 141 -1.67 10.28 12.68
C ALA A 141 -1.22 8.90 12.13
N ALA A 142 -0.17 8.29 12.68
CA ALA A 142 0.28 6.97 12.23
C ALA A 142 -0.78 5.90 12.51
N ARG A 143 -1.49 5.97 13.65
CA ARG A 143 -2.59 5.05 13.96
C ARG A 143 -3.78 5.23 13.03
N ALA A 144 -4.14 6.47 12.70
CA ALA A 144 -5.21 6.74 11.73
C ALA A 144 -4.84 6.24 10.33
N THR A 145 -3.60 6.49 9.89
CA THR A 145 -3.09 5.97 8.62
C THR A 145 -3.08 4.43 8.61
N ALA A 146 -2.62 3.79 9.69
CA ALA A 146 -2.66 2.33 9.82
C ALA A 146 -4.10 1.78 9.76
N ALA A 147 -5.07 2.45 10.40
CA ALA A 147 -6.48 2.07 10.32
C ALA A 147 -7.02 2.09 8.88
N VAL A 148 -6.62 3.06 8.06
CA VAL A 148 -6.94 3.10 6.62
C VAL A 148 -6.32 1.92 5.89
N TYR A 149 -5.05 1.62 6.16
CA TYR A 149 -4.34 0.51 5.51
C TYR A 149 -4.82 -0.89 5.93
N VAL A 150 -5.60 -1.03 7.02
CA VAL A 150 -6.31 -2.29 7.33
C VAL A 150 -7.12 -2.78 6.13
N GLY A 151 -7.74 -1.86 5.37
CA GLY A 151 -8.45 -2.19 4.14
C GLY A 151 -7.58 -2.90 3.10
N THR A 152 -6.32 -2.48 2.95
CA THR A 152 -5.36 -3.14 2.04
C THR A 152 -5.10 -4.59 2.43
N GLY A 153 -4.83 -4.83 3.71
CA GLY A 153 -4.62 -6.21 4.21
C GLY A 153 -5.86 -7.08 4.08
N LEU A 154 -7.05 -6.53 4.36
CA LEU A 154 -8.32 -7.23 4.16
C LEU A 154 -8.56 -7.57 2.68
N ALA A 155 -8.15 -6.71 1.75
CA ALA A 155 -8.25 -6.99 0.32
C ALA A 155 -7.44 -8.23 -0.09
N LEU A 156 -6.25 -8.39 0.48
CA LEU A 156 -5.40 -9.56 0.21
C LEU A 156 -5.96 -10.85 0.84
N VAL A 157 -6.50 -10.77 2.06
CA VAL A 157 -6.97 -11.94 2.83
C VAL A 157 -8.40 -12.34 2.45
N VAL A 158 -9.26 -11.40 2.12
CA VAL A 158 -10.68 -11.62 1.85
C VAL A 158 -11.05 -11.23 0.42
N GLY A 159 -10.66 -10.04 -0.02
CA GLY A 159 -11.08 -9.48 -1.31
C GLY A 159 -10.65 -10.33 -2.50
N ASN A 160 -9.40 -10.74 -2.54
CA ASN A 160 -8.84 -11.53 -3.63
C ASN A 160 -9.42 -12.96 -3.68
N PRO A 161 -9.45 -13.74 -2.58
CA PRO A 161 -10.10 -15.05 -2.58
C PRO A 161 -11.60 -14.98 -2.90
N LEU A 162 -12.31 -13.98 -2.37
CA LEU A 162 -13.73 -13.79 -2.67
C LEU A 162 -13.96 -13.50 -4.16
N THR A 163 -13.11 -12.66 -4.77
CA THR A 163 -13.17 -12.37 -6.20
C THR A 163 -12.92 -13.62 -7.04
N ALA A 164 -11.94 -14.44 -6.66
CA ALA A 164 -11.66 -15.73 -7.32
C ALA A 164 -12.86 -16.68 -7.21
N ALA A 165 -13.40 -16.88 -6.01
CA ALA A 165 -14.56 -17.75 -5.78
C ALA A 165 -15.81 -17.28 -6.56
N MET A 166 -16.09 -15.97 -6.56
CA MET A 166 -17.19 -15.41 -7.35
C MET A 166 -16.96 -15.60 -8.86
N SER A 167 -15.72 -15.48 -9.31
CA SER A 167 -15.35 -15.71 -10.71
C SER A 167 -15.58 -17.16 -11.14
N GLU A 168 -15.28 -18.11 -10.28
CA GLU A 168 -15.53 -19.54 -10.53
C GLU A 168 -17.02 -19.89 -10.54
N LEU A 169 -17.79 -19.37 -9.57
CA LEU A 169 -19.19 -19.70 -9.39
C LEU A 169 -20.12 -18.99 -10.38
N TRP A 170 -19.84 -17.72 -10.70
CA TRP A 170 -20.76 -16.84 -11.44
C TRP A 170 -20.11 -16.11 -12.61
N GLY A 171 -18.85 -16.39 -12.87
CA GLY A 171 -18.08 -15.77 -13.93
C GLY A 171 -17.40 -14.45 -13.51
N TRP A 172 -16.25 -14.17 -14.12
CA TRP A 172 -15.41 -13.04 -13.79
C TRP A 172 -16.09 -11.67 -13.97
N ARG A 173 -17.02 -11.55 -14.93
CA ARG A 173 -17.76 -10.29 -15.17
C ARG A 173 -18.61 -9.91 -13.98
N LEU A 174 -19.30 -10.88 -13.37
CA LEU A 174 -20.13 -10.63 -12.19
C LEU A 174 -19.27 -10.30 -10.96
N ALA A 175 -18.11 -10.95 -10.81
CA ALA A 175 -17.15 -10.62 -9.75
C ALA A 175 -16.66 -9.18 -9.88
N VAL A 176 -16.31 -8.73 -11.09
CA VAL A 176 -15.88 -7.34 -11.38
C VAL A 176 -17.04 -6.36 -11.19
N GLY A 177 -18.25 -6.73 -11.60
CA GLY A 177 -19.47 -5.94 -11.37
C GLY A 177 -19.78 -5.74 -9.88
N ALA A 178 -19.53 -6.75 -9.05
CA ALA A 178 -19.65 -6.63 -7.59
C ALA A 178 -18.63 -5.62 -7.01
N ILE A 179 -17.39 -5.58 -7.54
CA ILE A 179 -16.40 -4.57 -7.17
C ILE A 179 -16.90 -3.17 -7.58
N ALA A 180 -17.49 -3.01 -8.76
CA ALA A 180 -18.08 -1.74 -9.20
C ALA A 180 -19.19 -1.27 -8.25
N ALA A 181 -20.10 -2.17 -7.86
CA ALA A 181 -21.18 -1.88 -6.91
C ALA A 181 -20.62 -1.52 -5.52
N ALA A 182 -19.61 -2.26 -5.04
CA ALA A 182 -18.95 -1.96 -3.77
C ALA A 182 -18.26 -0.57 -3.80
N ALA A 183 -17.59 -0.21 -4.92
CA ALA A 183 -16.99 1.11 -5.08
C ALA A 183 -18.03 2.23 -5.04
N ALA A 184 -19.18 2.05 -5.70
CA ALA A 184 -20.29 2.99 -5.66
C ALA A 184 -20.88 3.13 -4.24
N ALA A 185 -21.07 2.01 -3.52
CA ALA A 185 -21.55 2.02 -2.15
C ALA A 185 -20.58 2.74 -1.20
N VAL A 186 -19.27 2.48 -1.32
CA VAL A 186 -18.24 3.17 -0.53
C VAL A 186 -18.17 4.66 -0.89
N MET A 187 -18.33 5.02 -2.16
CA MET A 187 -18.42 6.42 -2.57
C MET A 187 -19.59 7.14 -1.89
N LEU A 188 -20.77 6.52 -1.86
CA LEU A 188 -21.94 7.07 -1.19
C LEU A 188 -21.70 7.20 0.33
N ALA A 189 -21.15 6.16 0.96
CA ALA A 189 -20.78 6.19 2.38
C ALA A 189 -19.77 7.31 2.67
N ALA A 190 -18.75 7.49 1.84
CA ALA A 190 -17.76 8.55 1.98
C ALA A 190 -18.38 9.95 1.84
N ARG A 191 -19.35 10.11 0.92
CA ARG A 191 -20.08 11.38 0.77
C ARG A 191 -20.89 11.74 2.02
N ILE A 192 -21.44 10.76 2.70
CA ILE A 192 -22.29 10.95 3.89
C ILE A 192 -21.46 11.15 5.16
N THR A 193 -20.40 10.33 5.34
CA THR A 193 -19.66 10.27 6.60
C THR A 193 -18.47 11.22 6.70
N LEU A 194 -17.81 11.53 5.57
CA LEU A 194 -16.63 12.37 5.59
C LEU A 194 -17.01 13.86 5.63
N PRO A 195 -16.37 14.67 6.49
CA PRO A 195 -16.54 16.11 6.49
C PRO A 195 -16.05 16.74 5.17
N ALA A 196 -16.49 17.93 4.86
CA ALA A 196 -16.17 18.61 3.60
C ALA A 196 -14.67 18.85 3.40
N MET A 197 -13.88 18.96 4.47
CA MET A 197 -12.43 19.21 4.48
C MET A 197 -12.03 20.26 3.45
N PRO A 198 -12.40 21.55 3.68
CA PRO A 198 -11.92 22.62 2.82
C PRO A 198 -10.40 22.60 2.81
N MET A 199 -9.81 23.09 1.73
CA MET A 199 -8.36 23.34 1.71
C MET A 199 -8.04 24.22 2.89
N THR A 200 -7.04 23.85 3.69
CA THR A 200 -6.39 24.83 4.55
C THR A 200 -5.82 25.87 3.61
N GLU A 201 -6.32 27.13 3.68
CA GLU A 201 -5.67 28.20 2.94
C GLU A 201 -4.18 28.12 3.25
N PRO A 202 -3.29 28.20 2.25
CA PRO A 202 -1.87 28.34 2.53
C PRO A 202 -1.79 29.51 3.49
N LEU A 203 -1.18 29.32 4.67
CA LEU A 203 -0.93 30.40 5.62
C LEU A 203 -0.40 31.55 4.79
N THR A 204 -1.21 32.59 4.61
CA THR A 204 -0.97 33.71 3.74
C THR A 204 0.19 34.52 4.31
N GLY A 205 1.38 34.07 4.03
CA GLY A 205 2.61 34.80 4.11
C GLY A 205 3.23 34.71 2.74
N GLU A 206 3.07 35.77 1.96
CA GLU A 206 3.70 36.01 0.67
C GLU A 206 3.29 35.10 -0.52
N ARG A 207 2.55 35.74 -1.41
CA ARG A 207 2.26 35.37 -2.82
C ARG A 207 2.86 34.05 -3.33
N GLY A 208 2.02 33.01 -3.42
CA GLY A 208 2.10 32.07 -4.56
C GLY A 208 3.38 31.32 -4.82
N THR A 209 4.29 31.14 -3.86
CA THR A 209 5.47 30.27 -4.06
C THR A 209 5.01 28.83 -4.06
N ARG A 210 4.84 28.31 -5.26
CA ARG A 210 4.57 26.90 -5.55
C ARG A 210 5.57 26.05 -4.78
N ILE A 211 5.10 25.27 -3.79
CA ILE A 211 5.97 24.39 -2.98
C ILE A 211 6.72 23.45 -3.91
N ARG A 212 8.05 23.54 -3.91
CA ARG A 212 8.92 22.72 -4.74
C ARG A 212 9.38 21.51 -3.92
N HIS A 213 8.54 20.47 -3.84
CA HIS A 213 8.81 19.25 -3.08
C HIS A 213 10.18 18.62 -3.36
N HIS A 214 10.67 18.71 -4.62
CA HIS A 214 12.00 18.23 -5.00
C HIS A 214 13.18 18.98 -4.35
N ARG A 215 12.95 20.15 -3.78
CA ARG A 215 13.97 20.91 -3.02
C ARG A 215 13.99 20.53 -1.54
N ASN A 216 12.95 19.86 -1.04
CA ASN A 216 12.93 19.36 0.33
C ASN A 216 13.78 18.08 0.42
N ARG A 217 15.05 18.21 0.79
CA ARG A 217 16.00 17.09 0.87
C ARG A 217 15.50 15.95 1.74
N ARG A 218 14.79 16.23 2.84
CA ARG A 218 14.25 15.18 3.73
C ARG A 218 13.14 14.39 3.05
N LEU A 219 12.22 15.07 2.38
CA LEU A 219 11.14 14.43 1.62
C LEU A 219 11.70 13.60 0.45
N VAL A 220 12.68 14.14 -0.28
CA VAL A 220 13.35 13.41 -1.38
C VAL A 220 14.08 12.18 -0.85
N THR A 221 14.82 12.30 0.28
CA THR A 221 15.48 11.14 0.91
C THR A 221 14.47 10.10 1.37
N MET A 222 13.33 10.52 1.94
CA MET A 222 12.25 9.61 2.33
C MET A 222 11.65 8.88 1.13
N SER A 223 11.41 9.59 0.03
CA SER A 223 10.91 9.02 -1.22
C SER A 223 11.92 8.04 -1.86
N ALA A 224 13.21 8.37 -1.82
CA ALA A 224 14.28 7.47 -2.28
C ALA A 224 14.37 6.20 -1.40
N LEU A 225 14.27 6.36 -0.08
CA LEU A 225 14.21 5.22 0.85
C LEU A 225 12.99 4.32 0.55
N THR A 226 11.84 4.93 0.29
CA THR A 226 10.63 4.21 -0.12
C THR A 226 10.86 3.46 -1.43
N LEU A 227 11.41 4.13 -2.45
CA LEU A 227 11.73 3.52 -3.73
C LEU A 227 12.63 2.28 -3.56
N ILE A 228 13.74 2.41 -2.83
CA ILE A 228 14.69 1.31 -2.61
C ILE A 228 14.03 0.17 -1.82
N GLY A 229 13.35 0.49 -0.72
CA GLY A 229 12.69 -0.50 0.13
C GLY A 229 11.58 -1.26 -0.60
N VAL A 230 10.77 -0.56 -1.38
CA VAL A 230 9.67 -1.16 -2.17
C VAL A 230 10.25 -1.99 -3.32
N THR A 231 11.28 -1.50 -4.02
CA THR A 231 11.98 -2.29 -5.05
C THR A 231 12.50 -3.60 -4.45
N GLY A 232 13.23 -3.53 -3.33
CA GLY A 232 13.76 -4.71 -2.65
C GLY A 232 12.67 -5.68 -2.21
N HIS A 233 11.54 -5.19 -1.72
CA HIS A 233 10.40 -6.02 -1.35
C HIS A 233 9.77 -6.71 -2.58
N PHE A 234 9.48 -5.95 -3.66
CA PHE A 234 8.75 -6.46 -4.83
C PHE A 234 9.59 -7.35 -5.75
N ILE A 235 10.92 -7.34 -5.67
CA ILE A 235 11.77 -8.35 -6.31
C ILE A 235 11.32 -9.75 -5.92
N SER A 236 11.09 -10.01 -4.63
CA SER A 236 10.65 -11.32 -4.11
C SER A 236 9.13 -11.45 -4.03
N TYR A 237 8.40 -10.37 -3.70
CA TYR A 237 6.95 -10.45 -3.49
C TYR A 237 6.18 -10.89 -4.73
N THR A 238 6.59 -10.44 -5.91
CA THR A 238 6.02 -10.84 -7.19
C THR A 238 6.10 -12.36 -7.39
N PHE A 239 7.09 -13.01 -6.79
CA PHE A 239 7.36 -14.44 -6.90
C PHE A 239 7.11 -15.21 -5.60
N ILE A 240 6.33 -14.64 -4.66
CA ILE A 240 6.10 -15.24 -3.34
C ILE A 240 5.59 -16.69 -3.41
N VAL A 241 4.71 -16.99 -4.38
CA VAL A 241 4.19 -18.34 -4.60
C VAL A 241 5.31 -19.30 -5.00
N VAL A 242 6.20 -18.85 -5.88
CA VAL A 242 7.38 -19.63 -6.32
C VAL A 242 8.32 -19.86 -5.14
N ILE A 243 8.58 -18.84 -4.33
CA ILE A 243 9.42 -18.95 -3.13
C ILE A 243 8.82 -19.94 -2.12
N ILE A 244 7.53 -19.88 -1.86
CA ILE A 244 6.85 -20.82 -0.95
C ILE A 244 6.93 -22.24 -1.50
N ARG A 245 6.72 -22.44 -2.81
CA ARG A 245 6.76 -23.74 -3.44
C ARG A 245 8.18 -24.33 -3.49
N ASP A 246 9.14 -23.56 -4.00
CA ASP A 246 10.45 -24.08 -4.39
C ASP A 246 11.51 -23.97 -3.27
N VAL A 247 11.35 -23.01 -2.34
CA VAL A 247 12.29 -22.81 -1.22
C VAL A 247 11.75 -23.36 0.10
N VAL A 248 10.46 -23.09 0.40
CA VAL A 248 9.84 -23.61 1.64
C VAL A 248 9.33 -25.03 1.46
N GLY A 249 8.99 -25.45 0.23
CA GLY A 249 8.52 -26.80 -0.07
C GLY A 249 7.03 -27.02 0.19
N MET A 250 6.21 -25.95 0.22
CA MET A 250 4.76 -26.06 0.45
C MET A 250 3.99 -25.96 -0.86
N HIS A 251 3.01 -26.86 -1.04
CA HIS A 251 2.23 -27.00 -2.26
C HIS A 251 0.72 -27.06 -1.95
N GLY A 252 -0.09 -26.85 -2.98
CA GLY A 252 -1.55 -27.02 -2.91
C GLY A 252 -2.20 -26.16 -1.80
N PRO A 253 -3.16 -26.71 -1.02
CA PRO A 253 -3.87 -25.95 0.00
C PRO A 253 -2.96 -25.37 1.10
N HIS A 254 -1.84 -26.04 1.43
CA HIS A 254 -0.90 -25.57 2.45
C HIS A 254 -0.21 -24.26 2.03
N LEU A 255 0.08 -24.06 0.74
CA LEU A 255 0.59 -22.81 0.20
C LEU A 255 -0.42 -21.67 0.43
N ALA A 256 -1.71 -21.91 0.14
CA ALA A 256 -2.76 -20.93 0.35
C ALA A 256 -2.90 -20.54 1.84
N TRP A 257 -2.80 -21.52 2.75
CA TRP A 257 -2.78 -21.25 4.20
C TRP A 257 -1.59 -20.41 4.63
N LEU A 258 -0.40 -20.62 4.06
CA LEU A 258 0.78 -19.82 4.39
C LEU A 258 0.65 -18.40 3.86
N LEU A 259 0.07 -18.20 2.67
CA LEU A 259 -0.27 -16.86 2.16
C LEU A 259 -1.29 -16.14 3.05
N ALA A 260 -2.30 -16.86 3.55
CA ALA A 260 -3.25 -16.32 4.51
C ALA A 260 -2.55 -15.92 5.83
N ALA A 261 -1.66 -16.78 6.34
CA ALA A 261 -0.85 -16.48 7.54
C ALA A 261 0.05 -15.25 7.34
N TYR A 262 0.67 -15.09 6.17
CA TYR A 262 1.40 -13.88 5.76
C TYR A 262 0.53 -12.64 5.89
N GLY A 263 -0.68 -12.67 5.32
CA GLY A 263 -1.62 -11.54 5.37
C GLY A 263 -2.10 -11.21 6.79
N ILE A 264 -2.46 -12.23 7.58
CA ILE A 264 -2.89 -12.09 8.97
C ILE A 264 -1.77 -11.52 9.85
N ALA A 265 -0.55 -12.03 9.69
CA ALA A 265 0.64 -11.51 10.40
C ALA A 265 0.88 -10.04 10.04
N GLY A 266 0.70 -9.68 8.76
CA GLY A 266 0.79 -8.30 8.29
C GLY A 266 -0.23 -7.38 8.94
N LEU A 267 -1.50 -7.75 8.95
CA LEU A 267 -2.57 -6.98 9.59
C LEU A 267 -2.34 -6.81 11.09
N THR A 268 -1.98 -7.89 11.77
CA THR A 268 -1.70 -7.88 13.20
C THR A 268 -0.52 -6.95 13.53
N SER A 269 0.58 -7.11 12.81
CA SER A 269 1.77 -6.28 12.97
C SER A 269 1.49 -4.81 12.69
N MET A 270 0.72 -4.48 11.65
CA MET A 270 0.34 -3.12 11.33
C MET A 270 -0.42 -2.45 12.48
N ALA A 271 -1.35 -3.16 13.12
CA ALA A 271 -2.08 -2.66 14.29
C ALA A 271 -1.15 -2.45 15.50
N LEU A 272 -0.25 -3.41 15.77
CA LEU A 272 0.71 -3.32 16.89
C LEU A 272 1.75 -2.22 16.67
N MET A 273 2.28 -2.09 15.45
CA MET A 273 3.31 -1.11 15.10
C MET A 273 2.77 0.32 14.94
N ALA A 274 1.46 0.51 14.80
CA ALA A 274 0.87 1.84 14.65
C ALA A 274 1.23 2.78 15.82
N ARG A 275 1.19 2.29 17.08
CA ARG A 275 1.58 3.07 18.26
C ARG A 275 3.09 3.35 18.30
N ALA A 276 3.91 2.38 17.87
CA ALA A 276 5.36 2.55 17.78
C ALA A 276 5.72 3.57 16.69
N GLY A 277 5.00 3.56 15.56
CA GLY A 277 5.12 4.54 14.46
C GLY A 277 4.82 5.98 14.89
N ASP A 278 3.88 6.19 15.84
CA ASP A 278 3.61 7.51 16.42
C ASP A 278 4.72 7.97 17.39
N ARG A 279 5.19 7.06 18.27
CA ARG A 279 6.07 7.42 19.40
C ARG A 279 7.55 7.36 19.03
N ARG A 280 7.97 6.36 18.28
CA ARG A 280 9.38 6.05 17.93
C ARG A 280 9.51 5.64 16.46
N PRO A 281 9.17 6.54 15.51
CA PRO A 281 9.07 6.18 14.09
C PRO A 281 10.36 5.59 13.51
N LYS A 282 11.53 6.12 13.90
CA LYS A 282 12.82 5.57 13.45
C LYS A 282 13.00 4.12 13.88
N ALA A 283 12.76 3.83 15.16
CA ALA A 283 12.94 2.48 15.71
C ALA A 283 11.91 1.50 15.10
N ALA A 284 10.66 1.94 14.87
CA ALA A 284 9.63 1.12 14.27
C ALA A 284 9.97 0.74 12.82
N VAL A 285 10.37 1.72 12.00
CA VAL A 285 10.78 1.47 10.60
C VAL A 285 12.06 0.64 10.54
N ALA A 286 13.06 0.94 11.36
CA ALA A 286 14.29 0.15 11.41
C ALA A 286 14.03 -1.30 11.82
N GLY A 287 13.16 -1.53 12.82
CA GLY A 287 12.75 -2.87 13.26
C GLY A 287 12.03 -3.65 12.14
N CYS A 288 11.14 -3.01 11.40
CA CYS A 288 10.48 -3.64 10.25
C CYS A 288 11.48 -3.96 9.12
N LEU A 289 12.41 -3.06 8.79
CA LEU A 289 13.43 -3.32 7.79
C LEU A 289 14.40 -4.42 8.22
N ALA A 290 14.79 -4.46 9.50
CA ALA A 290 15.64 -5.52 10.04
C ALA A 290 14.95 -6.89 9.99
N GLY A 291 13.69 -6.98 10.40
CA GLY A 291 12.91 -8.22 10.33
C GLY A 291 12.70 -8.68 8.88
N LEU A 292 12.44 -7.74 7.95
CA LEU A 292 12.29 -8.05 6.53
C LEU A 292 13.61 -8.53 5.91
N ALA A 293 14.74 -7.87 6.23
CA ALA A 293 16.07 -8.29 5.81
C ALA A 293 16.40 -9.69 6.33
N LEU A 294 16.11 -9.95 7.62
CA LEU A 294 16.31 -11.27 8.23
C LEU A 294 15.49 -12.35 7.50
N ALA A 295 14.21 -12.07 7.22
CA ALA A 295 13.37 -13.00 6.49
C ALA A 295 13.95 -13.36 5.11
N PHE A 296 14.41 -12.35 4.35
CA PHE A 296 15.01 -12.60 3.03
C PHE A 296 16.37 -13.30 3.12
N VAL A 297 17.21 -12.96 4.11
CA VAL A 297 18.49 -13.67 4.33
C VAL A 297 18.25 -15.14 4.65
N VAL A 298 17.29 -15.44 5.53
CA VAL A 298 16.92 -16.82 5.87
C VAL A 298 16.39 -17.56 4.65
N LEU A 299 15.44 -16.97 3.89
CA LEU A 299 14.90 -17.62 2.70
C LEU A 299 15.95 -17.82 1.61
N ALA A 300 16.87 -16.87 1.41
CA ALA A 300 17.97 -17.02 0.48
C ALA A 300 18.92 -18.17 0.91
N ALA A 301 19.26 -18.22 2.21
CA ALA A 301 20.10 -19.29 2.76
C ALA A 301 19.46 -20.67 2.60
N LEU A 302 18.15 -20.81 2.85
CA LEU A 302 17.40 -22.04 2.60
C LEU A 302 17.43 -22.42 1.11
N GLY A 303 17.23 -21.45 0.23
CA GLY A 303 17.25 -21.66 -1.22
C GLY A 303 18.62 -22.10 -1.76
N PHE A 304 19.72 -21.51 -1.27
CA PHE A 304 21.07 -21.94 -1.63
C PHE A 304 21.46 -23.29 -1.00
N GLY A 305 20.94 -23.56 0.21
CA GLY A 305 21.28 -24.79 0.94
C GLY A 305 20.65 -26.05 0.37
N GLY A 306 19.53 -25.94 -0.35
CA GLY A 306 18.84 -27.08 -0.98
C GLY A 306 18.38 -28.19 -0.01
N LEU A 307 18.37 -27.89 1.31
CA LEU A 307 18.04 -28.89 2.33
C LEU A 307 16.53 -28.91 2.57
N HIS A 308 15.93 -30.09 2.46
CA HIS A 308 14.51 -30.31 2.74
C HIS A 308 14.37 -31.21 4.00
N SER A 309 14.11 -30.54 5.13
CA SER A 309 13.87 -31.21 6.41
C SER A 309 12.69 -30.52 7.11
N THR A 310 12.13 -31.17 8.13
CA THR A 310 11.08 -30.55 8.96
C THR A 310 11.56 -29.23 9.60
N ALA A 311 12.84 -29.16 9.98
CA ALA A 311 13.42 -27.94 10.55
C ALA A 311 13.48 -26.81 9.53
N THR A 312 13.95 -27.08 8.29
CA THR A 312 14.00 -26.05 7.22
C THR A 312 12.60 -25.59 6.79
N LEU A 313 11.61 -26.50 6.79
CA LEU A 313 10.22 -26.16 6.55
C LEU A 313 9.69 -25.17 7.60
N LEU A 314 9.88 -25.47 8.88
CA LEU A 314 9.42 -24.60 9.97
C LEU A 314 10.12 -23.22 9.94
N VAL A 315 11.42 -23.19 9.67
CA VAL A 315 12.18 -21.94 9.50
C VAL A 315 11.68 -21.15 8.30
N GLY A 316 11.38 -21.79 7.18
CA GLY A 316 10.81 -21.15 5.99
C GLY A 316 9.42 -20.56 6.26
N ILE A 317 8.54 -21.30 6.94
CA ILE A 317 7.22 -20.82 7.36
C ILE A 317 7.36 -19.59 8.26
N ALA A 318 8.24 -19.65 9.27
CA ALA A 318 8.48 -18.50 10.17
C ALA A 318 9.03 -17.29 9.42
N ALA A 319 9.92 -17.48 8.44
CA ALA A 319 10.44 -16.40 7.60
C ALA A 319 9.36 -15.75 6.74
N ILE A 320 8.44 -16.52 6.14
CA ILE A 320 7.31 -15.97 5.36
C ILE A 320 6.35 -15.18 6.27
N ILE A 321 6.05 -15.67 7.47
CA ILE A 321 5.21 -14.98 8.45
C ILE A 321 5.88 -13.66 8.91
N LEU A 322 7.19 -13.71 9.21
CA LEU A 322 7.97 -12.53 9.58
C LEU A 322 8.00 -11.50 8.44
N TRP A 323 8.15 -11.97 7.20
CA TRP A 323 8.08 -11.13 6.01
C TRP A 323 6.72 -10.40 5.93
N GLY A 324 5.61 -11.13 6.04
CA GLY A 324 4.26 -10.55 6.04
C GLY A 324 4.07 -9.49 7.12
N ALA A 325 4.49 -9.81 8.35
CA ALA A 325 4.40 -8.91 9.48
C ALA A 325 5.17 -7.59 9.25
N THR A 326 6.40 -7.68 8.76
CA THR A 326 7.28 -6.51 8.65
C THR A 326 7.00 -5.67 7.40
N ALA A 327 6.72 -6.29 6.27
CA ALA A 327 6.45 -5.60 5.02
C ALA A 327 5.13 -4.80 5.06
N THR A 328 4.06 -5.38 5.61
CA THR A 328 2.73 -4.75 5.63
C THR A 328 2.63 -3.58 6.59
N ALA A 329 3.38 -3.60 7.70
CA ALA A 329 3.38 -2.52 8.69
C ALA A 329 4.14 -1.26 8.23
N MET A 330 5.06 -1.39 7.28
CA MET A 330 5.99 -0.32 6.89
C MET A 330 5.34 0.82 6.07
N PRO A 331 4.48 0.58 5.05
CA PRO A 331 3.93 1.63 4.21
C PRO A 331 3.22 2.77 4.96
N PRO A 332 2.30 2.52 5.90
CA PRO A 332 1.63 3.61 6.62
C PRO A 332 2.58 4.44 7.47
N MET A 333 3.65 3.84 8.02
CA MET A 333 4.66 4.58 8.79
C MET A 333 5.52 5.48 7.90
N LEU A 334 5.94 4.99 6.73
CA LEU A 334 6.72 5.78 5.76
C LEU A 334 5.90 6.92 5.17
N GLN A 335 4.64 6.68 4.82
CA GLN A 335 3.74 7.72 4.30
C GLN A 335 3.48 8.80 5.35
N SER A 336 3.20 8.42 6.60
CA SER A 336 3.05 9.38 7.70
C SER A 336 4.33 10.19 7.93
N ALA A 337 5.51 9.59 7.80
CA ALA A 337 6.78 10.28 7.92
C ALA A 337 7.00 11.26 6.75
N ALA A 338 6.65 10.88 5.52
CA ALA A 338 6.72 11.77 4.34
C ALA A 338 5.84 13.01 4.53
N MET A 339 4.60 12.84 4.99
CA MET A 339 3.68 13.96 5.27
C MET A 339 4.23 14.92 6.36
N ARG A 340 4.89 14.38 7.40
CA ARG A 340 5.50 15.21 8.46
C ARG A 340 6.65 16.08 7.96
N HIS A 341 7.30 15.74 6.85
CA HIS A 341 8.38 16.54 6.26
C HIS A 341 7.89 17.74 5.45
N CYS A 342 6.61 17.80 5.12
CA CYS A 342 5.99 18.90 4.39
C CYS A 342 4.59 19.19 4.98
N PRO A 343 4.52 19.71 6.22
CA PRO A 343 3.23 19.98 6.88
C PRO A 343 2.41 21.05 6.17
N GLU A 344 3.03 21.91 5.39
CA GLU A 344 2.43 22.93 4.54
C GLU A 344 1.70 22.33 3.32
N ASP A 345 2.12 21.15 2.82
CA ASP A 345 1.45 20.40 1.75
C ASP A 345 1.61 18.90 1.95
N PRO A 346 0.91 18.30 2.92
CA PRO A 346 0.99 16.87 3.19
C PRO A 346 0.45 16.00 2.05
N ASP A 347 -0.45 16.53 1.23
CA ASP A 347 -1.01 15.81 0.09
C ASP A 347 0.01 15.69 -1.06
N GLY A 348 0.76 16.77 -1.35
CA GLY A 348 1.86 16.73 -2.31
C GLY A 348 3.00 15.85 -1.84
N ALA A 349 3.33 15.86 -0.54
CA ALA A 349 4.32 14.95 0.04
C ALA A 349 3.88 13.49 -0.05
N SER A 350 2.60 13.20 0.24
CA SER A 350 2.00 11.88 0.06
C SER A 350 2.02 11.46 -1.40
N GLY A 351 1.72 12.37 -2.35
CA GLY A 351 1.79 12.09 -3.78
C GLY A 351 3.18 11.70 -4.26
N LEU A 352 4.22 12.38 -3.78
CA LEU A 352 5.61 12.02 -4.11
C LEU A 352 6.00 10.66 -3.52
N TYR A 353 5.58 10.38 -2.27
CA TYR A 353 5.73 9.06 -1.64
C TYR A 353 5.07 7.96 -2.49
N VAL A 354 3.80 8.16 -2.89
CA VAL A 354 3.04 7.18 -3.68
C VAL A 354 3.68 6.96 -5.05
N ALA A 355 4.14 8.02 -5.73
CA ALA A 355 4.84 7.88 -7.00
C ALA A 355 6.13 7.05 -6.84
N ALA A 356 6.94 7.32 -5.81
CA ALA A 356 8.12 6.54 -5.51
C ALA A 356 7.79 5.07 -5.19
N PHE A 357 6.69 4.83 -4.49
CA PHE A 357 6.19 3.49 -4.18
C PHE A 357 5.83 2.71 -5.45
N GLN A 358 5.07 3.31 -6.37
CA GLN A 358 4.67 2.69 -7.63
C GLN A 358 5.86 2.41 -8.56
N VAL A 359 6.82 3.35 -8.66
CA VAL A 359 8.08 3.10 -9.38
C VAL A 359 8.84 1.94 -8.74
N GLY A 360 8.84 1.85 -7.41
CA GLY A 360 9.45 0.75 -6.67
C GLY A 360 8.79 -0.61 -6.98
N ILE A 361 7.46 -0.67 -7.06
CA ILE A 361 6.73 -1.88 -7.47
C ILE A 361 7.17 -2.30 -8.88
N MET A 362 7.15 -1.37 -9.83
CA MET A 362 7.54 -1.63 -11.21
C MET A 362 8.98 -2.13 -11.31
N ALA A 363 9.93 -1.39 -10.73
CA ALA A 363 11.35 -1.73 -10.77
C ALA A 363 11.63 -3.07 -10.07
N GLY A 364 10.99 -3.32 -8.93
CA GLY A 364 11.13 -4.57 -8.19
C GLY A 364 10.58 -5.77 -8.96
N SER A 365 9.39 -5.66 -9.53
CA SER A 365 8.78 -6.75 -10.29
C SER A 365 9.58 -7.08 -11.56
N LEU A 366 10.04 -6.06 -12.30
CA LEU A 366 10.88 -6.27 -13.49
C LEU A 366 12.25 -6.83 -13.11
N GLY A 367 12.93 -6.23 -12.12
CA GLY A 367 14.23 -6.69 -11.64
C GLY A 367 14.16 -8.11 -11.06
N GLY A 368 13.08 -8.43 -10.32
CA GLY A 368 12.81 -9.77 -9.81
C GLY A 368 12.65 -10.79 -10.93
N GLY A 369 11.90 -10.45 -11.99
CA GLY A 369 11.74 -11.31 -13.17
C GLY A 369 13.07 -11.61 -13.85
N LEU A 370 13.90 -10.58 -14.06
CA LEU A 370 15.23 -10.75 -14.66
C LEU A 370 16.14 -11.62 -13.78
N LEU A 371 16.19 -11.36 -12.47
CA LEU A 371 17.00 -12.16 -11.55
C LEU A 371 16.51 -13.61 -11.50
N TYR A 372 15.19 -13.83 -11.47
CA TYR A 372 14.60 -15.16 -11.49
C TYR A 372 15.00 -15.95 -12.74
N GLN A 373 14.87 -15.31 -13.93
CA GLN A 373 15.15 -15.97 -15.21
C GLN A 373 16.64 -16.29 -15.42
N HIS A 374 17.54 -15.41 -14.98
CA HIS A 374 18.97 -15.54 -15.27
C HIS A 374 19.81 -16.11 -14.13
N ALA A 375 19.33 -16.00 -12.88
CA ALA A 375 20.12 -16.35 -11.70
C ALA A 375 19.37 -17.22 -10.68
N GLY A 376 18.10 -17.54 -10.93
CA GLY A 376 17.29 -18.41 -10.09
C GLY A 376 16.73 -17.75 -8.83
N VAL A 377 15.87 -18.51 -8.13
CA VAL A 377 15.12 -18.05 -6.95
C VAL A 377 16.01 -17.59 -5.80
N PRO A 378 17.07 -18.33 -5.39
CA PRO A 378 17.89 -17.92 -4.24
C PRO A 378 18.60 -16.57 -4.47
N THR A 379 19.13 -16.33 -5.67
CA THR A 379 19.81 -15.08 -6.04
C THR A 379 18.82 -13.91 -6.10
N MET A 380 17.61 -14.15 -6.60
CA MET A 380 16.54 -13.15 -6.59
C MET A 380 16.22 -12.71 -5.15
N ILE A 381 16.07 -13.65 -4.21
CA ILE A 381 15.81 -13.34 -2.79
C ILE A 381 17.01 -12.61 -2.16
N ALA A 382 18.25 -12.99 -2.50
CA ALA A 382 19.45 -12.32 -2.03
C ALA A 382 19.50 -10.85 -2.52
N GLY A 383 19.02 -10.57 -3.75
CA GLY A 383 18.85 -9.22 -4.27
C GLY A 383 17.87 -8.39 -3.43
N SER A 384 16.75 -8.99 -3.00
CA SER A 384 15.83 -8.37 -2.05
C SER A 384 16.51 -8.06 -0.72
N ALA A 385 17.23 -9.03 -0.15
CA ALA A 385 17.95 -8.86 1.11
C ALA A 385 18.97 -7.72 1.04
N ALA A 386 19.71 -7.60 -0.06
CA ALA A 386 20.71 -6.56 -0.28
C ALA A 386 20.08 -5.15 -0.31
N LEU A 387 18.98 -4.97 -1.06
CA LEU A 387 18.30 -3.67 -1.12
C LEU A 387 17.63 -3.29 0.20
N ILE A 388 17.00 -4.24 0.89
CA ILE A 388 16.40 -3.99 2.21
C ILE A 388 17.48 -3.71 3.26
N GLY A 389 18.63 -4.42 3.20
CA GLY A 389 19.80 -4.13 4.04
C GLY A 389 20.36 -2.73 3.80
N GLY A 390 20.44 -2.29 2.53
CA GLY A 390 20.83 -0.93 2.17
C GLY A 390 19.85 0.13 2.68
N ALA A 391 18.53 -0.13 2.57
CA ALA A 391 17.51 0.74 3.14
C ALA A 391 17.62 0.83 4.67
N LEU A 392 17.86 -0.29 5.36
CA LEU A 392 18.09 -0.33 6.80
C LEU A 392 19.33 0.50 7.18
N ALA A 393 20.45 0.31 6.50
CA ALA A 393 21.66 1.09 6.73
C ALA A 393 21.42 2.59 6.58
N CYS A 394 20.69 3.00 5.53
CA CYS A 394 20.28 4.39 5.31
C CYS A 394 19.47 4.93 6.50
N VAL A 395 18.50 4.19 7.01
CA VAL A 395 17.70 4.58 8.20
C VAL A 395 18.57 4.70 9.44
N MET A 396 19.50 3.78 9.66
CA MET A 396 20.36 3.76 10.85
C MET A 396 21.29 4.97 10.88
N VAL A 397 21.93 5.28 9.75
CA VAL A 397 22.87 6.42 9.62
C VAL A 397 22.13 7.77 9.65
N SER A 398 20.88 7.83 9.18
CA SER A 398 20.09 9.06 9.13
C SER A 398 19.70 9.55 10.52
N ARG A 399 20.24 10.69 10.98
CA ARG A 399 19.92 11.26 12.29
C ARG A 399 18.57 11.95 12.35
N ASN A 400 18.16 12.65 11.27
CA ASN A 400 17.03 13.59 11.26
C ASN A 400 15.85 13.15 10.36
N LEU A 401 15.92 11.99 9.71
CA LEU A 401 14.90 11.54 8.75
C LEU A 401 13.56 11.20 9.41
N PHE A 402 13.58 10.84 10.69
CA PHE A 402 12.40 10.49 11.49
C PHE A 402 12.25 11.38 12.73
N ALA A 403 12.95 12.53 12.78
CA ALA A 403 12.84 13.43 13.91
C ALA A 403 11.40 13.95 14.05
N LEU A 404 10.82 13.77 15.23
CA LEU A 404 9.60 14.44 15.64
C LEU A 404 9.96 15.92 15.85
N ARG A 405 9.28 16.86 15.17
CA ARG A 405 9.43 18.28 15.52
C ARG A 405 8.94 18.45 16.95
N PRO A 406 9.68 19.16 17.82
CA PRO A 406 9.12 19.57 19.10
C PRO A 406 7.83 20.35 18.83
N ALA A 407 6.78 20.07 19.62
CA ALA A 407 5.58 20.90 19.62
C ALA A 407 6.06 22.36 19.81
N ILE A 408 5.66 23.24 18.88
CA ILE A 408 5.91 24.66 19.04
C ILE A 408 5.23 25.03 20.36
N SER A 409 6.00 25.35 21.39
CA SER A 409 5.46 25.93 22.62
C SER A 409 4.87 27.26 22.19
N GLU A 410 3.56 27.36 22.17
CA GLU A 410 2.87 28.65 22.14
C GLU A 410 3.39 29.45 23.35
N LYS A 411 4.24 30.43 23.07
CA LYS A 411 4.54 31.53 24.00
C LYS A 411 3.59 32.65 23.73
#